data_0a0f816a94f696cf94e9ff70e640aeec
#
_entry.id   0a0f816a94f696cf94e9ff70e640aeec
#
_cell.length_a   1.000
_cell.length_b   1.000
_cell.length_c   1.000
_cell.angle_alpha   90.00
_cell.angle_beta   90.00
_cell.angle_gamma   90.00
#
_symmetry.space_group_name_H-M   'P 1'
#
loop_
_entity.id
_entity.type
_entity.pdbx_description
1 polymer ?
#
loop_
_entity_poly.entity_id
_entity_poly.type
_entity_poly.pdbx_seq_one_letter_code
_entity_poly.pdbx_strand_id
1 'polypeptide(L)'
;VSTGGNPSYGQIQGLLKAAPQATFHLGFDKDVAGKQFVANFEDIASKQSPIAPGNVPAEMREFMESFDKQPRTIKELLSFNDENYSLLPQELKQLYLIYDSAKEEALEYHYSPFLCKEDKQEAADKMNKAFKDFKDALLQKLNLHEDQDLVPVKIIREEPSEGYKDFNDELLDKKQFSMTDVVETAFDENGVDLTIERQEENEETKHHGFKR
;
A
#
# COMPACT_ATOMS: atom_id res chain seq x y z
N VAL A 1 -12.15 3.49 -11.97
CA VAL A 1 -12.00 2.85 -13.30
C VAL A 1 -12.62 1.47 -13.21
N SER A 2 -13.62 1.20 -14.05
CA SER A 2 -14.18 -0.16 -14.21
C SER A 2 -13.49 -0.84 -15.39
N THR A 3 -13.05 -2.06 -15.19
CA THR A 3 -12.37 -2.85 -16.25
C THR A 3 -13.33 -3.73 -17.04
N GLY A 4 -14.61 -3.79 -16.64
CA GLY A 4 -15.64 -4.59 -17.34
C GLY A 4 -15.42 -6.11 -17.29
N GLY A 5 -14.63 -6.59 -16.35
CA GLY A 5 -14.27 -7.99 -16.17
C GLY A 5 -12.85 -8.13 -15.58
N ASN A 6 -12.29 -9.33 -15.62
CA ASN A 6 -10.93 -9.56 -15.14
C ASN A 6 -9.92 -8.83 -16.04
N PRO A 7 -9.20 -7.81 -15.54
CA PRO A 7 -8.23 -7.10 -16.33
C PRO A 7 -7.04 -8.00 -16.67
N SER A 8 -6.51 -7.82 -17.87
CA SER A 8 -5.29 -8.50 -18.30
C SER A 8 -4.06 -7.98 -17.52
N TYR A 9 -2.99 -8.77 -17.53
CA TYR A 9 -1.69 -8.39 -16.96
C TYR A 9 -1.23 -6.99 -17.42
N GLY A 10 -1.32 -6.71 -18.72
CA GLY A 10 -0.94 -5.43 -19.31
C GLY A 10 -1.81 -4.25 -18.85
N GLN A 11 -3.10 -4.48 -18.60
CA GLN A 11 -3.99 -3.46 -18.06
C GLN A 11 -3.65 -3.12 -16.61
N ILE A 12 -3.36 -4.14 -15.78
CA ILE A 12 -2.92 -3.92 -14.39
C ILE A 12 -1.61 -3.16 -14.37
N GLN A 13 -0.61 -3.56 -15.17
CA GLN A 13 0.65 -2.83 -15.28
C GLN A 13 0.47 -1.39 -15.76
N GLY A 14 -0.43 -1.17 -16.71
CA GLY A 14 -0.75 0.16 -17.21
C GLY A 14 -1.35 1.06 -16.12
N LEU A 15 -2.28 0.52 -15.33
CA LEU A 15 -2.88 1.24 -14.19
C LEU A 15 -1.83 1.61 -13.13
N LEU A 16 -0.99 0.66 -12.74
CA LEU A 16 0.06 0.87 -11.75
C LEU A 16 1.09 1.92 -12.20
N LYS A 17 1.46 1.91 -13.48
CA LYS A 17 2.36 2.93 -14.06
C LYS A 17 1.72 4.31 -14.16
N ALA A 18 0.43 4.37 -14.48
CA ALA A 18 -0.28 5.64 -14.61
C ALA A 18 -0.54 6.32 -13.26
N ALA A 19 -0.61 5.56 -12.16
CA ALA A 19 -0.93 6.07 -10.84
C ALA A 19 -0.08 5.38 -9.75
N PRO A 20 1.24 5.56 -9.75
CA PRO A 20 2.17 4.82 -8.87
C PRO A 20 1.99 5.10 -7.38
N GLN A 21 1.37 6.23 -7.02
CA GLN A 21 1.11 6.60 -5.62
C GLN A 21 -0.36 6.48 -5.22
N ALA A 22 -1.20 5.88 -6.09
CA ALA A 22 -2.62 5.74 -5.80
C ALA A 22 -2.89 4.65 -4.77
N THR A 23 -3.96 4.83 -4.00
CA THR A 23 -4.58 3.74 -3.26
C THR A 23 -5.55 3.03 -4.19
N PHE A 24 -5.33 1.74 -4.42
CA PHE A 24 -6.21 0.91 -5.23
C PHE A 24 -7.22 0.20 -4.34
N HIS A 25 -8.49 0.51 -4.53
CA HIS A 25 -9.60 -0.21 -3.92
C HIS A 25 -10.02 -1.33 -4.88
N LEU A 26 -9.75 -2.57 -4.49
CA LEU A 26 -10.10 -3.74 -5.28
C LEU A 26 -11.41 -4.32 -4.77
N GLY A 27 -12.51 -3.92 -5.42
CA GLY A 27 -13.83 -4.51 -5.22
C GLY A 27 -14.00 -5.75 -6.10
N PHE A 28 -14.28 -6.90 -5.52
CA PHE A 28 -14.42 -8.16 -6.24
C PHE A 28 -15.39 -9.12 -5.54
N ASP A 29 -15.95 -10.03 -6.32
CA ASP A 29 -16.88 -11.01 -5.80
C ASP A 29 -16.18 -12.05 -4.89
N LYS A 30 -16.93 -12.63 -3.96
CA LYS A 30 -16.40 -13.61 -2.99
C LYS A 30 -16.06 -14.96 -3.61
N ASP A 31 -16.15 -15.10 -4.92
CA ASP A 31 -15.88 -16.33 -5.66
C ASP A 31 -14.38 -16.58 -5.88
N VAL A 32 -14.07 -17.72 -6.49
CA VAL A 32 -12.69 -18.12 -6.78
C VAL A 32 -12.03 -17.16 -7.79
N ALA A 33 -12.80 -16.66 -8.76
CA ALA A 33 -12.29 -15.78 -9.81
C ALA A 33 -11.89 -14.40 -9.22
N GLY A 34 -12.73 -13.83 -8.33
CA GLY A 34 -12.42 -12.58 -7.63
C GLY A 34 -11.20 -12.71 -6.75
N LYS A 35 -11.08 -13.79 -5.98
CA LYS A 35 -9.87 -14.04 -5.15
C LYS A 35 -8.61 -14.20 -5.99
N GLN A 36 -8.70 -14.91 -7.14
CA GLN A 36 -7.58 -15.05 -8.06
C GLN A 36 -7.16 -13.72 -8.67
N PHE A 37 -8.13 -12.87 -9.01
CA PHE A 37 -7.85 -11.53 -9.52
C PHE A 37 -7.05 -10.68 -8.53
N VAL A 38 -7.46 -10.67 -7.26
CA VAL A 38 -6.74 -9.92 -6.22
C VAL A 38 -5.32 -10.45 -6.06
N ALA A 39 -5.15 -11.76 -5.98
CA ALA A 39 -3.83 -12.38 -5.88
C ALA A 39 -2.93 -12.00 -7.07
N ASN A 40 -3.48 -12.00 -8.29
CA ASN A 40 -2.75 -11.60 -9.49
C ASN A 40 -2.39 -10.11 -9.46
N PHE A 41 -3.32 -9.25 -9.02
CA PHE A 41 -3.04 -7.80 -8.91
C PHE A 41 -1.92 -7.53 -7.92
N GLU A 42 -1.96 -8.17 -6.75
CA GLU A 42 -0.94 -8.03 -5.72
C GLU A 42 0.44 -8.56 -6.17
N ASP A 43 0.46 -9.69 -6.88
CA ASP A 43 1.70 -10.23 -7.46
C ASP A 43 2.32 -9.27 -8.48
N ILE A 44 1.50 -8.69 -9.36
CA ILE A 44 1.98 -7.70 -10.33
C ILE A 44 2.45 -6.42 -9.65
N ALA A 45 1.72 -5.94 -8.63
CA ALA A 45 2.08 -4.77 -7.88
C ALA A 45 3.40 -4.97 -7.11
N SER A 46 3.58 -6.13 -6.47
CA SER A 46 4.81 -6.45 -5.74
C SER A 46 6.06 -6.45 -6.63
N LYS A 47 5.93 -6.91 -7.87
CA LYS A 47 7.02 -6.92 -8.86
C LYS A 47 7.43 -5.52 -9.34
N GLN A 48 6.60 -4.51 -9.10
CA GLN A 48 6.93 -3.12 -9.43
C GLN A 48 7.65 -2.38 -8.28
N SER A 49 7.78 -3.01 -7.11
CA SER A 49 8.59 -2.45 -6.03
C SER A 49 10.04 -2.22 -6.50
N PRO A 50 10.63 -1.05 -6.19
CA PRO A 50 12.04 -0.81 -6.49
C PRO A 50 12.96 -1.81 -5.81
N ILE A 51 12.51 -2.41 -4.70
CA ILE A 51 13.23 -3.44 -3.95
C ILE A 51 12.69 -4.86 -4.17
N ALA A 52 11.90 -5.07 -5.24
CA ALA A 52 11.53 -6.43 -5.64
C ALA A 52 12.78 -7.25 -6.01
N PRO A 53 12.82 -8.57 -5.78
CA PRO A 53 14.01 -9.40 -6.00
C PRO A 53 14.65 -9.24 -7.39
N GLY A 54 13.83 -8.97 -8.42
CA GLY A 54 14.30 -8.72 -9.78
C GLY A 54 14.92 -7.34 -10.02
N ASN A 55 14.65 -6.36 -9.16
CA ASN A 55 15.12 -4.99 -9.27
C ASN A 55 16.34 -4.71 -8.39
N VAL A 56 16.57 -5.56 -7.39
CA VAL A 56 17.69 -5.43 -6.46
C VAL A 56 18.98 -5.92 -7.12
N PRO A 57 20.08 -5.12 -7.09
CA PRO A 57 21.38 -5.56 -7.54
C PRO A 57 21.84 -6.87 -6.86
N ALA A 58 22.56 -7.71 -7.61
CA ALA A 58 22.94 -9.05 -7.13
C ALA A 58 23.67 -9.01 -5.78
N GLU A 59 24.54 -8.02 -5.59
CA GLU A 59 25.33 -7.81 -4.37
C GLU A 59 24.50 -7.41 -3.13
N MET A 60 23.24 -6.98 -3.32
CA MET A 60 22.34 -6.54 -2.26
C MET A 60 21.20 -7.55 -1.98
N ARG A 61 21.12 -8.63 -2.75
CA ARG A 61 19.99 -9.58 -2.63
C ARG A 61 19.93 -10.25 -1.27
N GLU A 62 21.05 -10.81 -0.82
CA GLU A 62 21.12 -11.50 0.48
C GLU A 62 20.74 -10.56 1.62
N PHE A 63 21.20 -9.31 1.57
CA PHE A 63 20.81 -8.29 2.54
C PHE A 63 19.32 -8.00 2.49
N MET A 64 18.72 -7.83 1.31
CA MET A 64 17.28 -7.57 1.18
C MET A 64 16.42 -8.78 1.54
N GLU A 65 16.88 -10.00 1.28
CA GLU A 65 16.17 -11.24 1.63
C GLU A 65 16.26 -11.56 3.13
N SER A 66 17.19 -10.97 3.86
CA SER A 66 17.36 -11.17 5.30
C SER A 66 16.34 -10.44 6.17
N PHE A 67 15.54 -9.53 5.60
CA PHE A 67 14.46 -8.90 6.33
C PHE A 67 13.26 -9.85 6.47
N ASP A 68 12.78 -10.07 7.69
CA ASP A 68 11.58 -10.87 7.98
C ASP A 68 10.35 -10.40 7.19
N LYS A 69 10.27 -9.09 7.00
CA LYS A 69 9.24 -8.43 6.19
C LYS A 69 9.90 -7.41 5.29
N GLN A 70 9.50 -7.38 4.04
CA GLN A 70 9.99 -6.39 3.09
C GLN A 70 9.79 -4.96 3.65
N PRO A 71 10.86 -4.15 3.74
CA PRO A 71 10.76 -2.77 4.19
C PRO A 71 9.79 -1.96 3.33
N ARG A 72 8.94 -1.16 3.97
CA ARG A 72 7.95 -0.31 3.29
C ARG A 72 8.43 1.12 3.09
N THR A 73 9.36 1.54 3.93
CA THR A 73 9.91 2.90 3.94
C THR A 73 11.43 2.84 4.02
N ILE A 74 12.08 3.92 3.61
CA ILE A 74 13.53 4.08 3.79
C ILE A 74 13.91 3.98 5.28
N LYS A 75 13.06 4.46 6.18
CA LYS A 75 13.30 4.35 7.63
C LYS A 75 13.32 2.88 8.08
N GLU A 76 12.39 2.06 7.61
CA GLU A 76 12.38 0.62 7.90
C GLU A 76 13.58 -0.08 7.29
N LEU A 77 13.97 0.28 6.07
CA LEU A 77 15.17 -0.22 5.40
C LEU A 77 16.44 0.07 6.21
N LEU A 78 16.52 1.22 6.86
CA LEU A 78 17.65 1.64 7.71
C LEU A 78 17.59 1.05 9.13
N SER A 79 16.48 0.42 9.51
CA SER A 79 16.27 -0.18 10.84
C SER A 79 16.59 -1.68 10.83
N PHE A 80 17.75 -2.06 10.30
CA PHE A 80 18.22 -3.45 10.24
C PHE A 80 19.00 -3.84 11.52
N ASN A 81 19.12 -5.14 11.75
CA ASN A 81 19.82 -5.74 12.89
C ASN A 81 21.22 -6.27 12.52
N ASP A 82 21.90 -6.89 13.46
CA ASP A 82 23.26 -7.44 13.25
C ASP A 82 23.31 -8.55 12.19
N GLU A 83 22.25 -9.34 12.04
CA GLU A 83 22.17 -10.37 11.00
C GLU A 83 22.15 -9.73 9.62
N ASN A 84 21.29 -8.75 9.43
CA ASN A 84 21.22 -7.98 8.19
C ASN A 84 22.55 -7.28 7.91
N TYR A 85 23.17 -6.64 8.94
CA TYR A 85 24.47 -6.00 8.83
C TYR A 85 25.54 -6.94 8.28
N SER A 86 25.55 -8.21 8.74
CA SER A 86 26.53 -9.20 8.30
C SER A 86 26.51 -9.47 6.79
N LEU A 87 25.38 -9.19 6.12
CA LEU A 87 25.13 -9.43 4.70
C LEU A 87 25.34 -8.19 3.82
N LEU A 88 25.63 -7.03 4.43
CA LEU A 88 25.99 -5.83 3.66
C LEU A 88 27.31 -6.04 2.89
N PRO A 89 27.44 -5.44 1.69
CA PRO A 89 28.70 -5.31 0.99
C PRO A 89 29.77 -4.64 1.85
N GLN A 90 31.05 -5.01 1.64
CA GLN A 90 32.16 -4.55 2.48
C GLN A 90 32.28 -3.02 2.56
N GLU A 91 32.02 -2.33 1.47
CA GLU A 91 32.04 -0.87 1.43
C GLU A 91 30.99 -0.25 2.36
N LEU A 92 29.77 -0.79 2.35
CA LEU A 92 28.69 -0.32 3.22
C LEU A 92 28.94 -0.68 4.69
N LYS A 93 29.55 -1.85 4.96
CA LYS A 93 29.99 -2.20 6.33
C LYS A 93 30.97 -1.19 6.89
N GLN A 94 31.92 -0.74 6.09
CA GLN A 94 32.90 0.28 6.54
C GLN A 94 32.22 1.61 6.88
N LEU A 95 31.32 2.08 6.02
CA LEU A 95 30.57 3.31 6.28
C LEU A 95 29.66 3.20 7.51
N TYR A 96 29.03 2.04 7.69
CA TYR A 96 28.22 1.78 8.88
C TYR A 96 29.06 1.78 10.17
N LEU A 97 30.24 1.17 10.17
CA LEU A 97 31.15 1.18 11.32
C LEU A 97 31.61 2.60 11.68
N ILE A 98 31.87 3.44 10.68
CA ILE A 98 32.20 4.87 10.90
C ILE A 98 31.03 5.58 11.55
N TYR A 99 29.81 5.33 11.08
CA TYR A 99 28.59 5.88 11.68
C TYR A 99 28.39 5.39 13.12
N ASP A 100 28.50 4.09 13.35
CA ASP A 100 28.26 3.47 14.66
C ASP A 100 29.27 3.97 15.69
N SER A 101 30.55 4.07 15.34
CA SER A 101 31.58 4.69 16.18
C SER A 101 31.31 6.17 16.48
N ALA A 102 30.88 6.93 15.48
CA ALA A 102 30.52 8.34 15.67
C ALA A 102 29.26 8.52 16.54
N LYS A 103 28.33 7.58 16.45
CA LYS A 103 27.13 7.53 17.29
C LYS A 103 27.47 7.24 18.75
N GLU A 104 28.36 6.29 19.01
CA GLU A 104 28.83 6.00 20.37
C GLU A 104 29.54 7.22 20.98
N GLU A 105 30.45 7.86 20.23
CA GLU A 105 31.13 9.09 20.64
C GLU A 105 30.13 10.22 20.94
N ALA A 106 29.14 10.44 20.07
CA ALA A 106 28.13 11.47 20.28
C ALA A 106 27.26 11.20 21.51
N LEU A 107 26.91 9.94 21.79
CA LEU A 107 26.19 9.54 23.00
C LEU A 107 27.02 9.77 24.26
N GLU A 108 28.31 9.37 24.26
CA GLU A 108 29.22 9.62 25.38
C GLU A 108 29.36 11.11 25.67
N TYR A 109 29.54 11.92 24.63
CA TYR A 109 29.65 13.39 24.76
C TYR A 109 28.36 14.02 25.26
N HIS A 110 27.22 13.55 24.77
CA HIS A 110 25.92 14.07 25.21
C HIS A 110 25.72 13.95 26.72
N TYR A 111 26.06 12.78 27.27
CA TYR A 111 25.89 12.52 28.71
C TYR A 111 27.04 13.01 29.58
N SER A 112 28.17 13.43 29.01
CA SER A 112 29.29 13.95 29.76
C SER A 112 28.97 15.32 30.39
N PRO A 113 29.11 15.48 31.73
CA PRO A 113 28.90 16.76 32.38
C PRO A 113 30.09 17.73 32.20
N PHE A 114 31.20 17.23 31.68
CA PHE A 114 32.47 18.00 31.61
C PHE A 114 32.72 18.66 30.25
N LEU A 115 31.94 18.29 29.22
CA LEU A 115 32.09 18.80 27.87
C LEU A 115 31.23 20.04 27.64
N CYS A 116 31.78 21.01 26.90
CA CYS A 116 31.04 22.19 26.50
C CYS A 116 29.99 21.91 25.45
N LYS A 117 29.12 22.88 25.16
CA LYS A 117 28.04 22.69 24.13
C LYS A 117 28.63 22.55 22.73
N GLU A 118 29.72 23.21 22.45
CA GLU A 118 30.42 23.20 21.19
C GLU A 118 30.95 21.78 20.88
N ASP A 119 31.62 21.15 21.86
CA ASP A 119 32.12 19.74 21.69
C ASP A 119 31.00 18.76 21.44
N LYS A 120 29.86 18.90 22.14
CA LYS A 120 28.69 18.07 21.97
C LYS A 120 28.06 18.26 20.59
N GLN A 121 28.02 19.48 20.08
CA GLN A 121 27.50 19.78 18.75
C GLN A 121 28.43 19.23 17.67
N GLU A 122 29.75 19.37 17.83
CA GLU A 122 30.71 18.80 16.87
C GLU A 122 30.56 17.27 16.74
N ALA A 123 30.44 16.56 17.88
CA ALA A 123 30.22 15.12 17.88
C ALA A 123 28.89 14.74 17.21
N ALA A 124 27.82 15.51 17.48
CA ALA A 124 26.52 15.28 16.82
C ALA A 124 26.59 15.54 15.30
N ASP A 125 27.29 16.58 14.87
CA ASP A 125 27.46 16.89 13.45
C ASP A 125 28.29 15.82 12.72
N LYS A 126 29.33 15.30 13.37
CA LYS A 126 30.13 14.17 12.89
C LYS A 126 29.28 12.91 12.73
N MET A 127 28.45 12.57 13.70
CA MET A 127 27.52 11.45 13.64
C MET A 127 26.50 11.62 12.49
N ASN A 128 25.88 12.79 12.40
CA ASN A 128 24.89 13.09 11.35
C ASN A 128 25.51 12.99 9.94
N LYS A 129 26.74 13.47 9.77
CA LYS A 129 27.47 13.34 8.52
C LYS A 129 27.75 11.88 8.18
N ALA A 130 28.28 11.10 9.12
CA ALA A 130 28.56 9.69 8.91
C ALA A 130 27.29 8.88 8.59
N PHE A 131 26.18 9.17 9.26
CA PHE A 131 24.87 8.57 8.95
C PHE A 131 24.41 8.92 7.54
N LYS A 132 24.55 10.18 7.14
CA LYS A 132 24.19 10.62 5.80
C LYS A 132 25.03 9.89 4.75
N ASP A 133 26.34 9.83 4.93
CA ASP A 133 27.26 9.17 3.98
C ASP A 133 26.90 7.68 3.84
N PHE A 134 26.61 6.98 4.93
CA PHE A 134 26.15 5.59 4.90
C PHE A 134 24.78 5.46 4.19
N LYS A 135 23.80 6.28 4.57
CA LYS A 135 22.46 6.25 3.96
C LYS A 135 22.51 6.48 2.47
N ASP A 136 23.22 7.53 2.03
CA ASP A 136 23.33 7.88 0.63
C ASP A 136 24.00 6.74 -0.18
N ALA A 137 25.04 6.12 0.35
CA ALA A 137 25.69 4.96 -0.28
C ALA A 137 24.76 3.74 -0.37
N LEU A 138 23.99 3.44 0.69
CA LEU A 138 23.02 2.35 0.68
C LEU A 138 21.91 2.59 -0.35
N LEU A 139 21.35 3.79 -0.40
CA LEU A 139 20.32 4.15 -1.37
C LEU A 139 20.85 4.09 -2.80
N GLN A 140 22.05 4.58 -3.02
CA GLN A 140 22.73 4.49 -4.33
C GLN A 140 22.93 3.05 -4.78
N LYS A 141 23.39 2.15 -3.88
CA LYS A 141 23.57 0.72 -4.16
C LYS A 141 22.25 0.02 -4.53
N LEU A 142 21.13 0.47 -3.96
CA LEU A 142 19.80 -0.05 -4.24
C LEU A 142 19.08 0.70 -5.40
N ASN A 143 19.70 1.70 -6.00
CA ASN A 143 19.10 2.60 -7.00
C ASN A 143 17.82 3.29 -6.48
N LEU A 144 17.82 3.70 -5.20
CA LEU A 144 16.70 4.35 -4.53
C LEU A 144 16.96 5.85 -4.36
N HIS A 145 15.86 6.61 -4.25
CA HIS A 145 15.87 8.02 -3.88
C HIS A 145 15.35 8.20 -2.46
N GLU A 146 15.79 9.26 -1.76
CA GLU A 146 15.47 9.51 -0.35
C GLU A 146 13.96 9.57 -0.05
N ASP A 147 13.19 10.16 -0.96
CA ASP A 147 11.73 10.32 -0.82
C ASP A 147 10.92 9.22 -1.53
N GLN A 148 11.57 8.11 -1.89
CA GLN A 148 10.92 7.05 -2.64
C GLN A 148 10.18 6.10 -1.71
N ASP A 149 8.90 5.88 -2.02
CA ASP A 149 8.13 4.80 -1.40
C ASP A 149 8.64 3.45 -1.88
N LEU A 150 8.95 2.55 -0.94
CA LEU A 150 9.41 1.18 -1.22
C LEU A 150 8.23 0.24 -1.48
N VAL A 151 7.03 0.60 -1.06
CA VAL A 151 5.80 -0.12 -1.39
C VAL A 151 5.20 0.47 -2.65
N PRO A 152 5.03 -0.34 -3.71
CA PRO A 152 4.64 0.20 -5.00
C PRO A 152 3.25 0.82 -5.01
N VAL A 153 2.30 0.30 -4.22
CA VAL A 153 0.92 0.80 -4.17
C VAL A 153 0.22 0.34 -2.90
N LYS A 154 -0.64 1.20 -2.37
CA LYS A 154 -1.55 0.81 -1.29
C LYS A 154 -2.75 0.10 -1.91
N ILE A 155 -2.94 -1.17 -1.53
CA ILE A 155 -4.08 -1.98 -1.96
C ILE A 155 -5.02 -2.15 -0.78
N ILE A 156 -6.28 -1.80 -0.98
CA ILE A 156 -7.37 -2.05 -0.04
C ILE A 156 -8.28 -3.05 -0.70
N ARG A 157 -8.47 -4.20 -0.05
CA ARG A 157 -9.41 -5.23 -0.50
C ARG A 157 -10.79 -4.86 0.02
N GLU A 158 -11.75 -4.83 -0.85
CA GLU A 158 -13.15 -4.61 -0.53
C GLU A 158 -13.95 -5.83 -0.94
N GLU A 159 -14.65 -6.42 0.01
CA GLU A 159 -15.56 -7.53 -0.23
C GLU A 159 -16.99 -7.06 0.02
N PRO A 160 -17.98 -7.61 -0.68
CA PRO A 160 -19.38 -7.39 -0.37
C PRO A 160 -19.66 -7.72 1.10
N SER A 161 -20.59 -7.01 1.73
CA SER A 161 -20.99 -7.23 3.13
C SER A 161 -21.41 -8.68 3.35
N GLU A 162 -21.41 -9.11 4.61
CA GLU A 162 -21.83 -10.46 4.98
C GLU A 162 -23.28 -10.70 4.54
N GLY A 163 -23.53 -11.80 3.87
CA GLY A 163 -24.85 -12.14 3.31
C GLY A 163 -25.00 -11.87 1.82
N TYR A 164 -24.14 -11.07 1.21
CA TYR A 164 -24.17 -10.79 -0.22
C TYR A 164 -23.10 -11.58 -0.97
N LYS A 165 -23.44 -12.02 -2.18
CA LYS A 165 -22.54 -12.77 -3.06
C LYS A 165 -21.59 -11.82 -3.78
N ASP A 166 -22.12 -10.70 -4.24
CA ASP A 166 -21.40 -9.69 -5.01
C ASP A 166 -21.89 -8.28 -4.67
N PHE A 167 -21.17 -7.27 -5.16
CA PHE A 167 -21.51 -5.85 -4.92
C PHE A 167 -22.80 -5.42 -5.59
N ASN A 168 -23.23 -6.08 -6.69
CA ASN A 168 -24.49 -5.75 -7.34
C ASN A 168 -25.67 -6.17 -6.46
N ASP A 169 -25.60 -7.35 -5.85
CA ASP A 169 -26.63 -7.82 -4.91
C ASP A 169 -26.74 -6.85 -3.72
N GLU A 170 -25.59 -6.43 -3.16
CA GLU A 170 -25.55 -5.45 -2.06
C GLU A 170 -26.11 -4.06 -2.48
N LEU A 171 -25.77 -3.59 -3.68
CA LEU A 171 -26.25 -2.32 -4.20
C LEU A 171 -27.75 -2.36 -4.53
N LEU A 172 -28.26 -3.47 -5.03
CA LEU A 172 -29.67 -3.63 -5.34
C LEU A 172 -30.50 -3.62 -4.05
N ASP A 173 -30.02 -4.31 -3.01
CA ASP A 173 -30.69 -4.32 -1.72
C ASP A 173 -30.70 -2.93 -1.06
N LYS A 174 -29.55 -2.25 -1.05
CA LYS A 174 -29.45 -0.86 -0.58
C LYS A 174 -30.34 0.10 -1.36
N LYS A 175 -30.49 -0.08 -2.69
CA LYS A 175 -31.40 0.72 -3.50
C LYS A 175 -32.86 0.44 -3.16
N GLN A 176 -33.22 -0.82 -2.93
CA GLN A 176 -34.56 -1.18 -2.48
C GLN A 176 -34.86 -0.58 -1.11
N PHE A 177 -33.92 -0.65 -0.17
CA PHE A 177 -34.06 -0.02 1.15
C PHE A 177 -34.21 1.51 1.05
N SER A 178 -33.37 2.15 0.27
CA SER A 178 -33.43 3.62 0.06
C SER A 178 -34.72 4.06 -0.65
N MET A 179 -35.29 3.24 -1.52
CA MET A 179 -36.58 3.53 -2.15
C MET A 179 -37.74 3.29 -1.19
N THR A 180 -37.65 2.33 -0.30
CA THR A 180 -38.65 2.09 0.75
C THR A 180 -38.64 3.19 1.79
N ASP A 181 -37.46 3.65 2.22
CA ASP A 181 -37.31 4.78 3.15
C ASP A 181 -37.79 6.09 2.56
N VAL A 182 -37.61 6.31 1.24
CA VAL A 182 -38.14 7.49 0.54
C VAL A 182 -39.67 7.44 0.42
N VAL A 183 -40.24 6.25 0.32
CA VAL A 183 -41.70 6.08 0.27
C VAL A 183 -42.34 6.29 1.64
N GLU A 184 -41.71 5.85 2.73
CA GLU A 184 -42.19 6.08 4.10
C GLU A 184 -42.06 7.57 4.53
N THR A 185 -41.10 8.32 3.99
CA THR A 185 -40.92 9.74 4.30
C THR A 185 -41.65 10.69 3.36
N ALA A 186 -42.24 10.19 2.27
CA ALA A 186 -43.02 10.97 1.30
C ALA A 186 -44.51 11.01 1.57
N PHE A 187 -44.95 10.76 2.81
CA PHE A 187 -46.25 11.23 3.26
C PHE A 187 -46.17 12.74 3.45
N ASP A 188 -46.65 13.48 2.47
CA ASP A 188 -46.82 14.89 2.62
C ASP A 188 -47.91 15.16 3.68
N GLU A 189 -47.94 16.39 4.20
CA GLU A 189 -48.87 16.84 5.22
C GLU A 189 -50.36 16.78 4.78
N ASN A 190 -50.62 16.33 3.54
CA ASN A 190 -51.97 16.26 2.94
C ASN A 190 -52.49 14.82 2.74
N GLY A 191 -51.70 13.78 3.09
CA GLY A 191 -52.17 12.40 3.14
C GLY A 191 -52.51 11.75 1.82
N VAL A 192 -51.92 12.19 0.71
CA VAL A 192 -52.14 11.58 -0.62
C VAL A 192 -51.16 10.45 -0.80
N ASP A 193 -51.68 9.22 -0.91
CA ASP A 193 -50.94 8.01 -1.16
C ASP A 193 -50.47 7.94 -2.62
N LEU A 194 -49.20 8.29 -2.86
CA LEU A 194 -48.54 8.23 -4.17
C LEU A 194 -47.98 6.83 -4.50
N THR A 195 -48.23 5.85 -3.64
CA THR A 195 -47.63 4.50 -3.79
C THR A 195 -48.38 3.65 -4.81
N ILE A 196 -49.63 3.94 -5.14
CA ILE A 196 -50.47 3.07 -6.00
C ILE A 196 -50.06 3.16 -7.47
N GLU A 197 -49.67 4.33 -7.98
CA GLU A 197 -49.36 4.50 -9.40
C GLU A 197 -47.98 3.91 -9.83
N ARG A 198 -47.07 3.66 -8.91
CA ARG A 198 -45.73 3.08 -9.23
C ARG A 198 -45.64 1.56 -9.09
N GLN A 199 -46.56 0.93 -8.40
CA GLN A 199 -46.56 -0.53 -8.32
C GLN A 199 -47.03 -1.18 -9.63
N GLU A 200 -47.89 -0.54 -10.41
CA GLU A 200 -48.37 -1.06 -11.69
C GLU A 200 -47.29 -1.01 -12.80
N GLU A 201 -46.39 -0.01 -12.81
CA GLU A 201 -45.30 0.09 -13.79
C GLU A 201 -44.19 -0.96 -13.56
N ASN A 202 -44.04 -1.47 -12.35
CA ASN A 202 -42.99 -2.46 -12.06
C ASN A 202 -43.43 -3.92 -12.32
N GLU A 203 -44.73 -4.20 -12.38
CA GLU A 203 -45.19 -5.56 -12.71
C GLU A 203 -45.21 -5.85 -14.25
N GLU A 204 -45.41 -4.84 -15.08
CA GLU A 204 -45.37 -5.04 -16.55
C GLU A 204 -43.97 -5.30 -17.11
N THR A 205 -42.91 -4.91 -16.44
CA THR A 205 -41.52 -5.16 -16.91
C THR A 205 -40.95 -6.52 -16.55
N LYS A 206 -41.65 -7.33 -15.72
CA LYS A 206 -41.21 -8.68 -15.35
C LYS A 206 -41.63 -9.77 -16.31
N HIS A 207 -42.42 -9.52 -17.37
CA HIS A 207 -42.99 -10.54 -18.25
C HIS A 207 -42.33 -10.65 -19.63
N HIS A 208 -41.22 -9.95 -19.91
CA HIS A 208 -40.45 -10.23 -21.15
C HIS A 208 -39.20 -11.05 -20.82
N GLY A 209 -39.45 -12.32 -20.46
CA GLY A 209 -38.45 -13.33 -20.32
C GLY A 209 -37.78 -13.67 -21.67
N PHE A 210 -36.47 -13.58 -21.68
CA PHE A 210 -35.66 -14.18 -22.75
C PHE A 210 -35.86 -15.71 -22.80
N LYS A 211 -36.52 -16.18 -23.88
CA LYS A 211 -36.33 -17.51 -24.39
C LYS A 211 -35.32 -17.41 -25.53
N ARG A 212 -34.09 -17.87 -25.27
CA ARG A 212 -33.29 -18.65 -26.23
C ARG A 212 -32.11 -19.26 -25.53
#